data_61ab5b17f8b808316968743d4106f12b
#
_entry.id   61ab5b17f8b808316968743d4106f12b
#
_cell.length_a   1.000
_cell.length_b   1.000
_cell.length_c   1.000
_cell.angle_alpha   90.00
_cell.angle_beta   90.00
_cell.angle_gamma   90.00
#
_symmetry.space_group_name_H-M   'P 1'
#
loop_
_entity.id
_entity.type
_entity.pdbx_description
1 polymer ?
#
loop_
_entity_poly.entity_id
_entity_poly.type
_entity_poly.pdbx_seq_one_letter_code
_entity_poly.pdbx_strand_id
1 'polypeptide(L)'
;MVCNYCFENEKIQDLIVSLNVSSTDDYICSCGMQNDDTEEIKLYLMDKEELAKSLINVINKLYIHENIHGMGYRVESCVDDDEYPFEFTGLSDLYDVCESLFDDSEFADFIIDNKPYVDITGGEVDLFESAYYRVWQHICFFEREDEDRYGLSNWELFCKNVKHKARYFDHEQFSVTKTLENFNEFFEQIIIGDLEKNIFRARKIFSSQDKTNINSNPSKELGKVPVEYAKNNRFSPVGISYGYFSFDNQTVIKETRCNLNDEVAIGKFKLNDDLKIIDFRQETMTKKFLNYFSGRFNRKFYCINHFIREFLADISRPIDEDSQVLEYIPTQIMSEYIWSKGYDGFLFDSSVNINGTNIVLFEEKYQYKEHGHYKIVDINLTLRKFD
;
A
#
# COMPACT_ATOMS: atom_id res chain seq x y z
N MET A 1 16.38 -15.49 23.21
CA MET A 1 16.30 -14.07 22.83
C MET A 1 16.67 -13.93 21.35
N VAL A 2 15.93 -13.16 20.61
CA VAL A 2 16.22 -12.74 19.24
C VAL A 2 16.30 -11.22 19.21
N CYS A 3 17.07 -10.64 18.29
CA CYS A 3 17.12 -9.19 18.09
C CYS A 3 16.43 -8.81 16.76
N ASN A 4 16.21 -7.50 16.59
CA ASN A 4 15.65 -6.97 15.35
C ASN A 4 16.48 -7.32 14.10
N TYR A 5 17.79 -7.54 14.23
CA TYR A 5 18.67 -7.95 13.11
C TYR A 5 18.74 -9.48 12.90
N CYS A 6 18.02 -10.29 13.70
CA CYS A 6 17.90 -11.72 13.43
C CYS A 6 17.02 -12.04 12.23
N PHE A 7 16.26 -11.08 11.76
CA PHE A 7 15.29 -11.24 10.68
C PHE A 7 15.64 -10.25 9.55
N GLU A 8 15.58 -10.71 8.30
CA GLU A 8 15.73 -9.82 7.12
C GLU A 8 14.46 -9.01 6.87
N ASN A 9 13.32 -9.47 7.38
CA ASN A 9 12.02 -8.85 7.21
C ASN A 9 11.87 -7.59 8.07
N GLU A 10 11.79 -6.43 7.43
CA GLU A 10 11.68 -5.12 8.09
C GLU A 10 10.44 -5.00 8.99
N LYS A 11 9.33 -5.65 8.62
CA LYS A 11 8.10 -5.64 9.43
C LYS A 11 8.33 -6.31 10.79
N ILE A 12 9.09 -7.38 10.82
CA ILE A 12 9.42 -8.09 12.07
C ILE A 12 10.47 -7.33 12.86
N GLN A 13 11.46 -6.75 12.21
CA GLN A 13 12.44 -5.86 12.86
C GLN A 13 11.72 -4.75 13.61
N ASP A 14 10.82 -4.05 12.96
CA ASP A 14 10.05 -2.96 13.55
C ASP A 14 9.07 -3.44 14.64
N LEU A 15 8.50 -4.63 14.49
CA LEU A 15 7.68 -5.25 15.54
C LEU A 15 8.51 -5.45 16.81
N ILE A 16 9.70 -6.03 16.69
CA ILE A 16 10.62 -6.23 17.83
C ILE A 16 11.01 -4.89 18.45
N VAL A 17 11.33 -3.89 17.64
CA VAL A 17 11.64 -2.52 18.11
C VAL A 17 10.47 -1.91 18.87
N SER A 18 9.25 -2.08 18.37
CA SER A 18 8.05 -1.46 18.94
C SER A 18 7.55 -2.13 20.23
N LEU A 19 7.77 -3.43 20.36
CA LEU A 19 7.37 -4.22 21.53
C LEU A 19 8.41 -4.19 22.65
N ASN A 20 9.63 -3.77 22.35
CA ASN A 20 10.70 -3.77 23.34
C ASN A 20 10.72 -2.48 24.15
N VAL A 21 10.40 -2.58 25.43
CA VAL A 21 10.33 -1.45 26.37
C VAL A 21 11.69 -1.16 27.02
N SER A 22 12.68 -2.04 26.89
CA SER A 22 13.98 -1.89 27.55
C SER A 22 15.15 -2.35 26.66
N SER A 23 15.95 -1.40 26.18
CA SER A 23 17.31 -1.70 25.73
C SER A 23 18.18 -1.92 27.00
N THR A 24 18.56 -3.16 27.29
CA THR A 24 19.55 -3.44 28.33
C THR A 24 20.92 -3.57 27.66
N ASP A 25 21.85 -2.73 28.07
CA ASP A 25 23.16 -2.54 27.43
C ASP A 25 24.10 -3.77 27.51
N ASP A 26 23.73 -4.84 28.20
CA ASP A 26 24.63 -5.96 28.53
C ASP A 26 24.27 -7.32 27.88
N TYR A 27 23.30 -7.41 26.97
CA TYR A 27 22.90 -8.67 26.39
C TYR A 27 23.43 -8.90 24.97
N ILE A 28 23.98 -10.11 24.77
CA ILE A 28 24.39 -10.61 23.45
C ILE A 28 23.21 -11.40 22.87
N CYS A 29 22.80 -11.06 21.64
CA CYS A 29 21.79 -11.86 20.92
C CYS A 29 22.33 -13.25 20.60
N SER A 30 21.42 -14.23 20.47
CA SER A 30 21.77 -15.59 20.03
C SER A 30 22.44 -15.64 18.65
N CYS A 31 22.27 -14.62 17.81
CA CYS A 31 22.97 -14.45 16.53
C CYS A 31 24.41 -13.89 16.66
N GLY A 32 24.85 -13.54 17.86
CA GLY A 32 26.17 -12.97 18.13
C GLY A 32 26.28 -11.47 18.01
N MET A 33 25.23 -10.76 17.61
CA MET A 33 25.21 -9.29 17.56
C MET A 33 25.21 -8.70 18.97
N GLN A 34 25.94 -7.60 19.14
CA GLN A 34 26.04 -6.82 20.38
C GLN A 34 25.72 -5.36 20.06
N ASN A 35 25.25 -4.62 21.07
CA ASN A 35 25.18 -3.15 20.95
C ASN A 35 26.58 -2.60 20.73
N ASP A 36 26.70 -1.69 19.77
CA ASP A 36 27.93 -0.95 19.54
C ASP A 36 27.83 0.43 20.21
N ASP A 37 28.80 0.77 21.05
CA ASP A 37 28.85 2.07 21.75
C ASP A 37 29.01 3.29 20.80
N THR A 38 29.07 3.04 19.48
CA THR A 38 29.23 4.09 18.45
C THR A 38 27.90 4.70 17.98
N GLU A 39 26.77 4.40 18.59
CA GLU A 39 25.41 4.89 18.25
C GLU A 39 24.85 4.43 16.87
N GLU A 40 25.61 3.72 16.05
CA GLU A 40 25.15 3.34 14.71
C GLU A 40 24.25 2.08 14.71
N ILE A 41 24.35 1.19 15.72
CA ILE A 41 23.57 -0.06 15.78
C ILE A 41 22.89 -0.16 17.13
N LYS A 42 21.58 -0.02 17.15
CA LYS A 42 20.76 -0.23 18.34
C LYS A 42 20.06 -1.59 18.27
N LEU A 43 20.42 -2.48 19.18
CA LEU A 43 19.79 -3.79 19.31
C LEU A 43 18.56 -3.71 20.21
N TYR A 44 17.47 -4.28 19.73
CA TYR A 44 16.26 -4.54 20.49
C TYR A 44 16.12 -6.05 20.63
N LEU A 45 16.05 -6.53 21.86
CA LEU A 45 16.02 -7.96 22.17
C LEU A 45 14.62 -8.37 22.63
N MET A 46 14.14 -9.49 22.13
CA MET A 46 12.85 -10.07 22.51
C MET A 46 12.98 -11.56 22.76
N ASP A 47 12.20 -12.08 23.68
CA ASP A 47 12.09 -13.52 23.87
C ASP A 47 11.37 -14.15 22.65
N LYS A 48 11.84 -15.34 22.23
CA LYS A 48 11.29 -16.02 21.05
C LYS A 48 9.82 -16.41 21.24
N GLU A 49 9.46 -16.86 22.44
CA GLU A 49 8.08 -17.25 22.74
C GLU A 49 7.17 -16.01 22.79
N GLU A 50 7.66 -14.89 23.33
CA GLU A 50 6.90 -13.62 23.33
C GLU A 50 6.69 -13.08 21.92
N LEU A 51 7.69 -13.19 21.04
CA LEU A 51 7.53 -12.81 19.64
C LEU A 51 6.51 -13.71 18.94
N ALA A 52 6.64 -15.05 19.08
CA ALA A 52 5.68 -15.99 18.50
C ALA A 52 4.25 -15.73 19.00
N LYS A 53 4.09 -15.46 20.29
CA LYS A 53 2.80 -15.07 20.89
C LYS A 53 2.22 -13.78 20.31
N SER A 54 3.08 -12.80 20.06
CA SER A 54 2.66 -11.53 19.46
C SER A 54 2.20 -11.72 18.01
N LEU A 55 2.90 -12.56 17.24
CA LEU A 55 2.51 -12.93 15.87
C LEU A 55 1.19 -13.70 15.86
N ILE A 56 1.02 -14.69 16.73
CA ILE A 56 -0.25 -15.42 16.89
C ILE A 56 -1.39 -14.47 17.26
N ASN A 57 -1.17 -13.52 18.16
CA ASN A 57 -2.19 -12.53 18.51
C ASN A 57 -2.62 -11.66 17.33
N VAL A 58 -1.71 -11.35 16.43
CA VAL A 58 -2.05 -10.64 15.18
C VAL A 58 -2.88 -11.52 14.27
N ILE A 59 -2.44 -12.77 14.04
CA ILE A 59 -3.17 -13.74 13.23
C ILE A 59 -4.61 -13.92 13.76
N ASN A 60 -4.78 -14.15 15.06
CA ASN A 60 -6.09 -14.36 15.68
C ASN A 60 -7.03 -13.13 15.60
N LYS A 61 -6.50 -11.94 15.35
CA LYS A 61 -7.35 -10.76 15.12
C LYS A 61 -7.92 -10.70 13.71
N LEU A 62 -7.26 -11.34 12.75
CA LEU A 62 -7.61 -11.29 11.34
C LEU A 62 -8.24 -12.58 10.83
N TYR A 63 -7.83 -13.70 11.41
CA TYR A 63 -8.23 -15.02 11.00
C TYR A 63 -8.92 -15.76 12.14
N ILE A 64 -9.80 -16.68 11.79
CA ILE A 64 -10.46 -17.59 12.72
C ILE A 64 -9.90 -18.98 12.48
N HIS A 65 -9.44 -19.59 13.54
CA HIS A 65 -9.00 -20.96 13.53
C HIS A 65 -10.21 -21.89 13.29
N GLU A 66 -10.08 -22.90 12.43
CA GLU A 66 -11.16 -23.85 12.08
C GLU A 66 -11.82 -24.52 13.29
N ASN A 67 -11.03 -24.84 14.33
CA ASN A 67 -11.53 -25.48 15.54
C ASN A 67 -12.46 -24.61 16.40
N ILE A 68 -12.40 -23.27 16.26
CA ILE A 68 -13.25 -22.35 17.03
C ILE A 68 -14.71 -22.40 16.59
N HIS A 69 -14.96 -22.71 15.32
CA HIS A 69 -16.32 -22.78 14.77
C HIS A 69 -16.91 -24.17 14.68
N GLY A 70 -16.25 -25.20 15.22
CA GLY A 70 -16.70 -26.59 15.15
C GLY A 70 -16.69 -27.17 13.72
N MET A 71 -16.00 -26.51 12.79
CA MET A 71 -15.85 -26.98 11.41
C MET A 71 -14.72 -27.99 11.24
N GLY A 72 -13.74 -28.05 12.16
CA GLY A 72 -12.62 -29.00 12.10
C GLY A 72 -13.04 -30.47 12.04
N TYR A 73 -14.18 -30.80 12.62
CA TYR A 73 -14.75 -32.16 12.52
C TYR A 73 -15.34 -32.51 11.14
N ARG A 74 -15.63 -31.51 10.30
CA ARG A 74 -16.18 -31.77 8.97
C ARG A 74 -15.11 -31.95 7.90
N VAL A 75 -13.94 -31.38 8.08
CA VAL A 75 -12.84 -31.52 7.11
C VAL A 75 -12.23 -32.93 7.18
N GLU A 76 -12.03 -33.49 8.38
CA GLU A 76 -11.55 -34.89 8.52
C GLU A 76 -12.54 -35.94 8.05
N SER A 77 -13.86 -35.67 8.17
CA SER A 77 -14.88 -36.61 7.71
C SER A 77 -15.17 -36.53 6.20
N CYS A 78 -14.61 -35.54 5.53
CA CYS A 78 -14.87 -35.28 4.12
C CYS A 78 -13.80 -35.80 3.16
N VAL A 79 -12.69 -36.35 3.66
CA VAL A 79 -11.55 -36.81 2.82
C VAL A 79 -11.87 -38.11 2.06
N ASP A 80 -12.93 -38.85 2.43
CA ASP A 80 -13.23 -40.17 1.88
C ASP A 80 -14.45 -40.26 0.93
N ASP A 81 -15.16 -39.16 0.66
CA ASP A 81 -16.31 -39.18 -0.24
C ASP A 81 -16.13 -38.29 -1.47
N ASP A 82 -16.15 -38.89 -2.65
CA ASP A 82 -15.97 -38.30 -3.98
C ASP A 82 -17.07 -37.29 -4.41
N GLU A 83 -17.93 -36.82 -3.52
CA GLU A 83 -18.96 -35.81 -3.81
C GLU A 83 -18.82 -34.57 -2.89
N TYR A 84 -18.04 -33.57 -3.36
CA TYR A 84 -17.97 -32.25 -2.74
C TYR A 84 -18.88 -31.23 -3.42
N PRO A 85 -19.95 -30.78 -2.76
CA PRO A 85 -20.75 -29.68 -3.28
C PRO A 85 -20.31 -28.29 -2.81
N PHE A 86 -19.23 -28.15 -2.03
CA PHE A 86 -18.77 -26.85 -1.57
C PHE A 86 -17.25 -26.70 -1.85
N GLU A 87 -16.93 -25.86 -2.82
CA GLU A 87 -15.62 -25.23 -2.90
C GLU A 87 -15.46 -24.35 -1.64
N PHE A 88 -14.67 -24.80 -0.68
CA PHE A 88 -14.19 -23.93 0.40
C PHE A 88 -13.17 -22.95 -0.19
N THR A 89 -13.67 -21.91 -0.83
CA THR A 89 -12.86 -20.79 -1.24
C THR A 89 -12.55 -19.97 0.01
N GLY A 90 -11.29 -19.87 0.37
CA GLY A 90 -10.84 -18.99 1.44
C GLY A 90 -10.21 -19.67 2.67
N LEU A 91 -9.90 -20.98 2.59
CA LEU A 91 -9.04 -21.64 3.57
C LEU A 91 -7.58 -21.31 3.27
N SER A 92 -6.88 -20.74 4.24
CA SER A 92 -5.43 -20.50 4.19
C SER A 92 -4.75 -21.32 5.28
N ASP A 93 -3.64 -21.96 4.98
CA ASP A 93 -2.80 -22.54 5.99
C ASP A 93 -1.95 -21.47 6.71
N LEU A 94 -1.15 -21.87 7.71
CA LEU A 94 -0.34 -20.92 8.45
C LEU A 94 0.73 -20.26 7.57
N TYR A 95 1.25 -20.96 6.56
CA TYR A 95 2.25 -20.44 5.63
C TYR A 95 1.63 -19.37 4.73
N ASP A 96 0.44 -19.63 4.17
CA ASP A 96 -0.33 -18.66 3.38
C ASP A 96 -0.68 -17.42 4.20
N VAL A 97 -1.08 -17.61 5.46
CA VAL A 97 -1.37 -16.53 6.41
C VAL A 97 -0.12 -15.68 6.68
N CYS A 98 1.03 -16.33 6.94
CA CYS A 98 2.28 -15.62 7.16
C CYS A 98 2.75 -14.87 5.92
N GLU A 99 2.67 -15.49 4.74
CA GLU A 99 2.96 -14.81 3.47
C GLU A 99 2.07 -13.58 3.28
N SER A 100 0.77 -13.71 3.49
CA SER A 100 -0.19 -12.60 3.35
C SER A 100 0.06 -11.46 4.34
N LEU A 101 0.40 -11.77 5.60
CA LEU A 101 0.55 -10.75 6.65
C LEU A 101 1.95 -10.15 6.72
N PHE A 102 2.97 -10.98 6.52
CA PHE A 102 4.36 -10.62 6.79
C PHE A 102 5.20 -10.56 5.51
N ASP A 103 4.64 -10.91 4.35
CA ASP A 103 5.34 -11.12 3.07
C ASP A 103 6.48 -12.17 3.20
N ASP A 104 6.28 -13.17 4.06
CA ASP A 104 7.30 -14.18 4.38
C ASP A 104 6.65 -15.40 5.02
N SER A 105 6.58 -16.49 4.25
CA SER A 105 5.99 -17.76 4.70
C SER A 105 6.85 -18.48 5.75
N GLU A 106 8.19 -18.24 5.82
CA GLU A 106 9.09 -18.90 6.76
C GLU A 106 8.77 -18.54 8.22
N PHE A 107 8.03 -17.48 8.47
CA PHE A 107 7.51 -17.17 9.81
C PHE A 107 6.55 -18.21 10.35
N ALA A 108 5.93 -19.03 9.52
CA ALA A 108 5.14 -20.17 9.98
C ALA A 108 6.00 -21.14 10.79
N ASP A 109 7.19 -21.49 10.27
CA ASP A 109 8.14 -22.36 10.99
C ASP A 109 8.61 -21.73 12.30
N PHE A 110 8.92 -20.43 12.28
CA PHE A 110 9.30 -19.72 13.50
C PHE A 110 8.19 -19.76 14.57
N ILE A 111 6.93 -19.58 14.18
CA ILE A 111 5.77 -19.67 15.09
C ILE A 111 5.62 -21.11 15.60
N ILE A 112 5.71 -22.11 14.73
CA ILE A 112 5.60 -23.53 15.07
C ILE A 112 6.66 -23.93 16.09
N ASP A 113 7.91 -23.53 15.86
CA ASP A 113 9.06 -23.91 16.68
C ASP A 113 9.11 -23.21 18.04
N ASN A 114 8.57 -22.00 18.13
CA ASN A 114 8.67 -21.15 19.31
C ASN A 114 7.32 -20.83 19.95
N LYS A 115 6.24 -21.52 19.53
CA LYS A 115 4.92 -21.27 20.11
C LYS A 115 4.96 -21.52 21.63
N PRO A 116 4.52 -20.55 22.44
CA PRO A 116 4.18 -20.84 23.81
C PRO A 116 2.93 -21.73 23.84
N TYR A 117 2.65 -22.35 24.99
CA TYR A 117 1.33 -22.93 25.28
C TYR A 117 0.27 -21.79 25.21
N VAL A 118 -0.18 -21.45 24.03
CA VAL A 118 -1.23 -20.44 23.83
C VAL A 118 -2.53 -21.18 23.55
N ASP A 119 -3.45 -21.02 24.46
CA ASP A 119 -4.83 -21.32 24.25
C ASP A 119 -5.36 -20.46 23.09
N ILE A 120 -5.49 -21.06 21.93
CA ILE A 120 -6.03 -20.41 20.73
C ILE A 120 -7.55 -20.25 20.85
N THR A 121 -8.18 -21.00 21.76
CA THR A 121 -9.63 -21.08 21.91
C THR A 121 -10.18 -20.27 23.08
N GLY A 122 -9.31 -19.68 23.93
CA GLY A 122 -9.71 -19.02 25.17
C GLY A 122 -10.08 -20.02 26.29
N GLY A 123 -9.84 -21.32 26.13
CA GLY A 123 -9.99 -22.37 27.10
C GLY A 123 -8.70 -23.15 27.32
N GLU A 124 -8.44 -23.66 28.50
CA GLU A 124 -7.31 -24.55 28.78
C GLU A 124 -7.43 -25.85 27.97
N VAL A 125 -6.87 -25.89 26.75
CA VAL A 125 -6.67 -27.10 26.00
C VAL A 125 -5.27 -27.60 26.32
N ASP A 126 -5.21 -28.69 27.04
CA ASP A 126 -3.98 -29.43 27.38
C ASP A 126 -3.44 -30.06 26.08
N LEU A 127 -2.51 -29.37 25.44
CA LEU A 127 -1.98 -29.68 24.12
C LEU A 127 -0.87 -30.72 24.24
N PHE A 128 -1.19 -32.00 24.27
CA PHE A 128 -0.23 -33.10 24.30
C PHE A 128 0.76 -33.02 23.12
N GLU A 129 2.04 -32.97 23.45
CA GLU A 129 3.19 -32.52 22.68
C GLU A 129 3.40 -33.11 21.28
N SER A 130 2.99 -34.31 20.95
CA SER A 130 3.39 -34.92 19.68
C SER A 130 2.32 -34.95 18.58
N ALA A 131 1.05 -35.00 18.96
CA ALA A 131 -0.05 -34.97 18.01
C ALA A 131 -0.31 -33.55 17.46
N TYR A 132 -0.01 -32.54 18.26
CA TYR A 132 -0.25 -31.15 17.98
C TYR A 132 0.72 -30.52 16.97
N TYR A 133 1.95 -30.97 16.92
CA TYR A 133 2.95 -30.51 15.96
C TYR A 133 2.48 -30.72 14.51
N ARG A 134 1.80 -31.86 14.28
CA ARG A 134 1.24 -32.18 12.96
C ARG A 134 -0.08 -31.46 12.69
N VAL A 135 -0.88 -31.21 13.70
CA VAL A 135 -2.17 -30.53 13.58
C VAL A 135 -1.95 -29.06 13.23
N TRP A 136 -0.94 -28.38 13.83
CA TRP A 136 -0.64 -26.99 13.50
C TRP A 136 -0.17 -26.78 12.06
N GLN A 137 0.52 -27.74 11.47
CA GLN A 137 0.91 -27.68 10.07
C GLN A 137 -0.28 -27.78 9.09
N HIS A 138 -1.40 -28.29 9.54
CA HIS A 138 -2.61 -28.51 8.75
C HIS A 138 -3.81 -27.68 9.25
N ILE A 139 -3.59 -26.74 10.16
CA ILE A 139 -4.63 -25.84 10.62
C ILE A 139 -4.95 -24.85 9.52
N CYS A 140 -6.20 -24.84 9.13
CA CYS A 140 -6.72 -23.88 8.19
C CYS A 140 -7.31 -22.68 8.93
N PHE A 141 -7.07 -21.51 8.37
CA PHE A 141 -7.55 -20.24 8.87
C PHE A 141 -8.57 -19.67 7.90
N PHE A 142 -9.67 -19.19 8.44
CA PHE A 142 -10.63 -18.41 7.69
C PHE A 142 -10.36 -16.94 7.96
N GLU A 143 -10.26 -16.14 6.92
CA GLU A 143 -10.31 -14.70 7.10
C GLU A 143 -11.62 -14.35 7.83
N ARG A 144 -11.52 -13.54 8.88
CA ARG A 144 -12.72 -13.12 9.61
C ARG A 144 -13.60 -12.28 8.70
N GLU A 145 -14.63 -12.90 8.15
CA GLU A 145 -15.80 -12.23 7.62
C GLU A 145 -16.62 -11.63 8.78
N ASP A 146 -16.07 -10.72 9.55
CA ASP A 146 -16.99 -9.88 10.28
C ASP A 146 -17.76 -9.13 9.23
N GLU A 147 -19.08 -9.35 9.25
CA GLU A 147 -20.07 -8.65 8.47
C GLU A 147 -19.47 -7.41 7.86
N ASP A 148 -19.35 -7.35 6.57
CA ASP A 148 -18.73 -6.28 5.80
C ASP A 148 -19.46 -4.94 6.06
N ARG A 149 -19.55 -4.60 7.38
CA ARG A 149 -20.20 -3.38 7.88
C ARG A 149 -19.56 -2.14 7.32
N TYR A 150 -18.34 -2.31 6.73
CA TYR A 150 -17.56 -1.16 6.30
C TYR A 150 -17.27 -1.16 4.80
N GLY A 151 -17.50 -2.27 4.05
CA GLY A 151 -17.13 -2.36 2.64
C GLY A 151 -15.64 -2.12 2.37
N LEU A 152 -14.79 -2.30 3.41
CA LEU A 152 -13.38 -1.91 3.42
C LEU A 152 -12.46 -3.00 2.91
N SER A 153 -12.96 -4.23 2.80
CA SER A 153 -12.09 -5.38 2.62
C SER A 153 -11.70 -5.63 1.18
N ASN A 154 -12.30 -4.94 0.20
CA ASN A 154 -12.10 -5.35 -1.18
C ASN A 154 -12.16 -4.19 -2.17
N TRP A 155 -10.98 -3.73 -2.61
CA TRP A 155 -10.85 -2.76 -3.71
C TRP A 155 -11.50 -3.27 -5.00
N GLU A 156 -11.38 -4.55 -5.31
CA GLU A 156 -11.98 -5.16 -6.50
C GLU A 156 -13.52 -5.04 -6.45
N LEU A 157 -14.14 -5.35 -5.31
CA LEU A 157 -15.58 -5.18 -5.12
C LEU A 157 -16.01 -3.71 -5.23
N PHE A 158 -15.22 -2.78 -4.66
CA PHE A 158 -15.43 -1.35 -4.83
C PHE A 158 -15.40 -0.97 -6.31
N CYS A 159 -14.35 -1.37 -7.03
CA CYS A 159 -14.19 -1.15 -8.47
C CYS A 159 -15.39 -1.68 -9.25
N LYS A 160 -15.81 -2.93 -9.01
CA LYS A 160 -16.96 -3.54 -9.65
C LYS A 160 -18.25 -2.75 -9.43
N ASN A 161 -18.46 -2.28 -8.21
CA ASN A 161 -19.67 -1.52 -7.87
C ASN A 161 -19.70 -0.15 -8.54
N VAL A 162 -18.60 0.62 -8.46
CA VAL A 162 -18.55 1.97 -9.05
C VAL A 162 -18.47 1.95 -10.58
N LYS A 163 -17.93 0.90 -11.18
CA LYS A 163 -17.92 0.71 -12.64
C LYS A 163 -19.29 0.32 -13.19
N HIS A 164 -20.04 -0.56 -12.48
CA HIS A 164 -21.16 -1.27 -13.09
C HIS A 164 -22.50 -1.12 -12.36
N LYS A 165 -22.54 -0.52 -11.15
CA LYS A 165 -23.78 -0.37 -10.39
C LYS A 165 -24.12 1.09 -10.08
N ALA A 166 -23.34 1.77 -9.24
CA ALA A 166 -23.62 3.13 -8.80
C ALA A 166 -22.31 3.90 -8.53
N ARG A 167 -22.25 5.18 -8.97
CA ARG A 167 -21.06 6.05 -8.82
C ARG A 167 -21.31 7.24 -7.90
N TYR A 168 -22.51 7.81 -7.96
CA TYR A 168 -22.81 9.13 -7.38
C TYR A 168 -23.77 9.05 -6.20
N PHE A 169 -24.57 7.98 -6.12
CA PHE A 169 -25.58 7.84 -5.09
C PHE A 169 -25.44 6.48 -4.41
N ASP A 170 -25.67 6.49 -3.12
CA ASP A 170 -25.63 5.27 -2.31
C ASP A 170 -26.87 4.39 -2.61
N HIS A 171 -26.68 3.10 -2.50
CA HIS A 171 -27.71 2.07 -2.65
C HIS A 171 -27.75 1.20 -1.39
N GLU A 172 -28.87 0.53 -1.11
CA GLU A 172 -29.00 -0.32 0.09
C GLU A 172 -27.88 -1.37 0.24
N GLN A 173 -27.43 -1.92 -0.88
CA GLN A 173 -26.38 -2.95 -0.91
C GLN A 173 -24.96 -2.41 -1.04
N PHE A 174 -24.78 -1.12 -1.35
CA PHE A 174 -23.47 -0.52 -1.57
C PHE A 174 -23.52 1.00 -1.42
N SER A 175 -22.64 1.52 -0.57
CA SER A 175 -22.48 2.95 -0.35
C SER A 175 -21.06 3.39 -0.60
N VAL A 176 -20.84 4.17 -1.66
CA VAL A 176 -19.55 4.80 -1.96
C VAL A 176 -19.14 5.72 -0.83
N THR A 177 -20.06 6.55 -0.35
CA THR A 177 -19.79 7.53 0.70
C THR A 177 -19.37 6.86 1.99
N LYS A 178 -20.13 5.87 2.48
CA LYS A 178 -19.80 5.16 3.73
C LYS A 178 -18.48 4.41 3.62
N THR A 179 -18.20 3.76 2.48
CA THR A 179 -16.93 3.09 2.26
C THR A 179 -15.78 4.10 2.39
N LEU A 180 -15.86 5.23 1.72
CA LEU A 180 -14.79 6.22 1.70
C LEU A 180 -14.66 7.01 3.02
N GLU A 181 -15.74 7.24 3.76
CA GLU A 181 -15.69 7.91 5.08
C GLU A 181 -14.80 7.20 6.09
N ASN A 182 -14.63 5.89 5.96
CA ASN A 182 -13.72 5.14 6.82
C ASN A 182 -12.24 5.53 6.66
N PHE A 183 -11.88 6.16 5.53
CA PHE A 183 -10.48 6.57 5.27
C PHE A 183 -10.10 7.88 5.96
N ASN A 184 -11.03 8.70 6.44
CA ASN A 184 -10.72 10.03 6.97
C ASN A 184 -9.68 9.99 8.08
N GLU A 185 -9.89 9.13 9.08
CA GLU A 185 -8.97 8.98 10.21
C GLU A 185 -7.59 8.45 9.76
N PHE A 186 -7.56 7.60 8.75
CA PHE A 186 -6.33 7.08 8.18
C PHE A 186 -5.57 8.17 7.41
N PHE A 187 -6.26 8.96 6.59
CA PHE A 187 -5.64 10.05 5.84
C PHE A 187 -4.96 11.07 6.76
N GLU A 188 -5.57 11.41 7.91
CA GLU A 188 -4.96 12.30 8.89
C GLU A 188 -3.61 11.78 9.42
N GLN A 189 -3.41 10.47 9.44
CA GLN A 189 -2.17 9.85 9.92
C GLN A 189 -1.06 9.80 8.89
N ILE A 190 -1.37 9.99 7.61
CA ILE A 190 -0.44 9.94 6.49
C ILE A 190 -0.28 11.30 5.78
N ILE A 191 -0.61 12.39 6.44
CA ILE A 191 -0.30 13.74 5.96
C ILE A 191 1.21 13.96 6.10
N ILE A 192 1.84 14.41 5.03
CA ILE A 192 3.26 14.75 5.05
C ILE A 192 3.47 16.17 5.58
N GLY A 193 4.33 16.32 6.61
CA GLY A 193 4.67 17.61 7.20
C GLY A 193 5.76 18.37 6.44
N ASP A 194 6.86 17.65 6.13
CA ASP A 194 8.01 18.22 5.41
C ASP A 194 8.05 17.71 3.97
N LEU A 195 7.62 18.55 3.05
CA LEU A 195 7.58 18.25 1.62
C LEU A 195 8.67 19.01 0.89
N GLU A 196 9.41 18.31 0.00
CA GLU A 196 10.31 18.97 -0.94
C GLU A 196 9.49 19.97 -1.79
N LYS A 197 10.00 21.20 -1.90
CA LYS A 197 9.22 22.28 -2.50
C LYS A 197 9.35 22.39 -4.03
N ASN A 198 10.34 21.72 -4.64
CA ASN A 198 10.54 21.77 -6.08
C ASN A 198 9.83 20.61 -6.76
N ILE A 199 8.98 20.92 -7.71
CA ILE A 199 8.27 19.95 -8.55
C ILE A 199 8.48 20.27 -10.02
N PHE A 200 8.41 19.25 -10.86
CA PHE A 200 8.70 19.34 -12.29
C PHE A 200 7.55 18.77 -13.11
N ARG A 201 7.36 19.33 -14.30
CA ARG A 201 6.47 18.79 -15.31
C ARG A 201 7.08 18.89 -16.68
N ALA A 202 7.00 17.82 -17.47
CA ALA A 202 7.47 17.80 -18.85
C ALA A 202 6.30 17.84 -19.85
N ARG A 203 6.56 18.45 -20.99
CA ARG A 203 5.66 18.46 -22.15
C ARG A 203 6.47 18.23 -23.41
N LYS A 204 6.02 17.28 -24.27
CA LYS A 204 6.60 17.10 -25.61
C LYS A 204 6.36 18.32 -26.47
N ILE A 205 7.36 18.66 -27.27
CA ILE A 205 7.33 19.74 -28.26
C ILE A 205 7.17 19.09 -29.64
N PHE A 206 6.05 19.31 -30.27
CA PHE A 206 5.74 18.74 -31.60
C PHE A 206 5.98 19.73 -32.73
N SER A 207 6.08 21.01 -32.45
CA SER A 207 6.22 22.07 -33.44
C SER A 207 6.99 23.27 -32.92
N SER A 208 7.49 24.10 -33.86
CA SER A 208 8.07 25.40 -33.52
C SER A 208 7.05 26.33 -32.85
N GLN A 209 5.75 26.18 -33.16
CA GLN A 209 4.70 26.95 -32.53
C GLN A 209 4.54 26.56 -31.04
N ASP A 210 4.62 25.25 -30.69
CA ASP A 210 4.62 24.82 -29.29
C ASP A 210 5.75 25.47 -28.50
N LYS A 211 6.96 25.48 -29.08
CA LYS A 211 8.13 26.11 -28.47
C LYS A 211 7.90 27.62 -28.25
N THR A 212 7.31 28.30 -29.21
CA THR A 212 6.99 29.71 -29.09
C THR A 212 5.95 29.97 -28.01
N ASN A 213 4.90 29.16 -27.95
CA ASN A 213 3.84 29.27 -26.96
C ASN A 213 4.39 29.06 -25.55
N ILE A 214 5.23 27.99 -25.36
CA ILE A 214 5.87 27.68 -24.08
C ILE A 214 6.74 28.87 -23.63
N ASN A 215 7.56 29.42 -24.51
CA ASN A 215 8.41 30.56 -24.19
C ASN A 215 7.62 31.84 -23.85
N SER A 216 6.47 32.01 -24.50
CA SER A 216 5.63 33.21 -24.28
C SER A 216 4.83 33.13 -22.99
N ASN A 217 4.39 31.94 -22.58
CA ASN A 217 3.61 31.75 -21.37
C ASN A 217 3.90 30.40 -20.70
N PRO A 218 5.13 30.21 -20.17
CA PRO A 218 5.57 28.91 -19.66
C PRO A 218 4.76 28.42 -18.46
N SER A 219 4.27 29.31 -17.61
CA SER A 219 3.45 28.93 -16.45
C SER A 219 2.16 28.23 -16.87
N LYS A 220 1.49 28.75 -17.90
CA LYS A 220 0.25 28.21 -18.46
C LYS A 220 0.51 26.91 -19.25
N GLU A 221 1.55 26.93 -20.10
CA GLU A 221 1.82 25.82 -21.03
C GLU A 221 2.42 24.58 -20.35
N LEU A 222 3.15 24.78 -19.25
CA LEU A 222 3.81 23.71 -18.49
C LEU A 222 3.15 23.44 -17.14
N GLY A 223 2.22 24.26 -16.69
CA GLY A 223 1.45 24.06 -15.47
C GLY A 223 0.25 23.12 -15.64
N LYS A 224 -0.72 23.22 -14.74
CA LYS A 224 -2.00 22.52 -14.80
C LYS A 224 -2.72 22.84 -16.11
N VAL A 225 -3.27 21.82 -16.77
CA VAL A 225 -3.98 22.01 -18.05
C VAL A 225 -5.27 22.83 -17.80
N PRO A 226 -5.58 23.83 -18.60
CA PRO A 226 -6.88 24.53 -18.50
C PRO A 226 -8.06 23.57 -18.62
N VAL A 227 -9.14 23.83 -17.89
CA VAL A 227 -10.31 22.93 -17.78
C VAL A 227 -10.94 22.60 -19.12
N GLU A 228 -10.90 23.54 -20.08
CA GLU A 228 -11.43 23.36 -21.44
C GLU A 228 -10.68 22.29 -22.25
N TYR A 229 -9.44 21.97 -21.84
CA TYR A 229 -8.59 20.97 -22.47
C TYR A 229 -8.36 19.73 -21.57
N ALA A 230 -9.02 19.68 -20.40
CA ALA A 230 -8.89 18.57 -19.48
C ALA A 230 -9.48 17.29 -20.08
N LYS A 231 -8.60 16.36 -20.41
CA LYS A 231 -8.96 15.03 -20.92
C LYS A 231 -9.20 14.07 -19.79
N ASN A 232 -9.77 12.91 -20.12
CA ASN A 232 -9.87 11.79 -19.20
C ASN A 232 -8.47 11.32 -18.77
N ASN A 233 -8.17 11.40 -17.49
CA ASN A 233 -6.92 10.93 -16.90
C ASN A 233 -7.22 9.99 -15.74
N ARG A 234 -6.21 9.27 -15.29
CA ARG A 234 -6.35 8.28 -14.23
C ARG A 234 -7.04 8.82 -12.97
N PHE A 235 -6.74 10.06 -12.57
CA PHE A 235 -7.27 10.67 -11.35
C PHE A 235 -8.29 11.77 -11.58
N SER A 236 -8.49 12.18 -12.83
CA SER A 236 -9.42 13.26 -13.15
C SER A 236 -10.26 12.93 -14.39
N PRO A 237 -11.59 13.00 -14.31
CA PRO A 237 -12.47 12.82 -15.46
C PRO A 237 -12.39 14.03 -16.43
N VAL A 238 -13.00 13.87 -17.59
CA VAL A 238 -13.11 14.97 -18.57
C VAL A 238 -13.73 16.23 -17.92
N GLY A 239 -13.10 17.37 -18.13
CA GLY A 239 -13.56 18.66 -17.61
C GLY A 239 -13.08 18.97 -16.18
N ILE A 240 -12.51 18.00 -15.46
CA ILE A 240 -11.83 18.23 -14.19
C ILE A 240 -10.33 18.19 -14.43
N SER A 241 -9.66 19.29 -14.15
CA SER A 241 -8.22 19.41 -14.34
C SER A 241 -7.49 19.27 -13.01
N TYR A 242 -6.50 18.37 -12.94
CA TYR A 242 -5.53 18.27 -11.86
C TYR A 242 -4.12 18.49 -12.40
N GLY A 243 -3.22 18.96 -11.55
CA GLY A 243 -1.81 19.12 -11.88
C GLY A 243 -1.06 17.82 -11.57
N TYR A 244 -0.31 17.32 -12.55
CA TYR A 244 0.52 16.12 -12.43
C TYR A 244 1.99 16.52 -12.51
N PHE A 245 2.75 16.26 -11.45
CA PHE A 245 4.15 16.65 -11.35
C PHE A 245 4.97 15.50 -10.75
N SER A 246 6.29 15.60 -10.87
CA SER A 246 7.24 14.72 -10.19
C SER A 246 8.30 15.54 -9.47
N PHE A 247 9.02 14.93 -8.53
CA PHE A 247 10.04 15.65 -7.74
C PHE A 247 11.42 15.70 -8.42
N ASP A 248 11.60 15.00 -9.52
CA ASP A 248 12.84 15.03 -10.29
C ASP A 248 12.62 14.97 -11.81
N ASN A 249 13.63 15.40 -12.57
CA ASN A 249 13.59 15.48 -14.03
C ASN A 249 13.52 14.09 -14.70
N GLN A 250 14.13 13.06 -14.12
CA GLN A 250 14.15 11.73 -14.72
C GLN A 250 12.78 11.10 -14.65
N THR A 251 12.12 11.21 -13.48
CA THR A 251 10.76 10.72 -13.29
C THR A 251 9.80 11.40 -14.26
N VAL A 252 9.82 12.71 -14.36
CA VAL A 252 8.88 13.43 -15.23
C VAL A 252 9.09 13.11 -16.71
N ILE A 253 10.33 12.85 -17.15
CA ILE A 253 10.62 12.45 -18.53
C ILE A 253 10.07 11.04 -18.80
N LYS A 254 10.28 10.09 -17.88
CA LYS A 254 9.76 8.72 -18.00
C LYS A 254 8.23 8.69 -18.01
N GLU A 255 7.58 9.46 -17.12
CA GLU A 255 6.11 9.60 -17.10
C GLU A 255 5.56 10.21 -18.40
N THR A 256 6.31 11.09 -19.05
CA THR A 256 5.91 11.67 -20.34
C THR A 256 6.09 10.69 -21.51
N ARG A 257 6.68 9.50 -21.28
CA ARG A 257 6.90 8.46 -22.30
C ARG A 257 7.57 8.98 -23.57
N CYS A 258 8.66 9.72 -23.38
CA CYS A 258 9.43 10.27 -24.47
C CYS A 258 10.19 9.18 -25.24
N ASN A 259 10.32 9.36 -26.54
CA ASN A 259 11.13 8.53 -27.42
C ASN A 259 12.49 9.18 -27.68
N LEU A 260 13.43 8.40 -28.24
CA LEU A 260 14.71 8.91 -28.71
C LEU A 260 14.47 10.01 -29.74
N ASN A 261 15.21 11.12 -29.62
CA ASN A 261 15.08 12.35 -30.41
C ASN A 261 13.84 13.22 -30.15
N ASP A 262 12.92 12.84 -29.27
CA ASP A 262 11.85 13.77 -28.86
C ASP A 262 12.46 15.05 -28.25
N GLU A 263 11.86 16.19 -28.58
CA GLU A 263 12.10 17.45 -27.89
C GLU A 263 11.07 17.62 -26.77
N VAL A 264 11.53 18.05 -25.60
CA VAL A 264 10.68 18.26 -24.43
C VAL A 264 10.99 19.58 -23.75
N ALA A 265 9.98 20.22 -23.20
CA ALA A 265 10.16 21.31 -22.26
C ALA A 265 9.87 20.81 -20.85
N ILE A 266 10.75 21.13 -19.91
CA ILE A 266 10.55 20.82 -18.49
C ILE A 266 10.40 22.12 -17.73
N GLY A 267 9.25 22.28 -17.09
CA GLY A 267 8.98 23.40 -16.18
C GLY A 267 9.30 22.99 -14.74
N LYS A 268 9.94 23.89 -14.03
CA LYS A 268 10.17 23.81 -12.59
C LYS A 268 9.21 24.74 -11.86
N PHE A 269 8.60 24.22 -10.84
CA PHE A 269 7.65 24.95 -10.00
C PHE A 269 8.04 24.80 -8.54
N LYS A 270 7.62 25.75 -7.72
CA LYS A 270 7.77 25.68 -6.26
C LYS A 270 6.40 25.56 -5.63
N LEU A 271 6.18 24.54 -4.84
CA LEU A 271 4.98 24.37 -4.04
C LEU A 271 4.80 25.54 -3.06
N ASN A 272 3.56 25.90 -2.81
CA ASN A 272 3.21 26.83 -1.75
C ASN A 272 3.50 26.19 -0.38
N ASP A 273 3.49 27.03 0.67
CA ASP A 273 3.56 26.56 2.03
C ASP A 273 2.18 26.04 2.50
N ASP A 274 2.17 25.28 3.60
CA ASP A 274 0.96 24.82 4.29
C ASP A 274 -0.01 23.95 3.47
N LEU A 275 0.53 23.10 2.60
CA LEU A 275 -0.26 22.14 1.84
C LEU A 275 -0.64 20.91 2.69
N LYS A 276 -1.88 20.47 2.57
CA LYS A 276 -2.35 19.20 3.13
C LYS A 276 -2.24 18.10 2.08
N ILE A 277 -1.12 17.41 2.05
CA ILE A 277 -0.81 16.36 1.07
C ILE A 277 -0.84 15.00 1.76
N ILE A 278 -1.59 14.05 1.21
CA ILE A 278 -1.60 12.66 1.64
C ILE A 278 -0.39 11.95 1.03
N ASP A 279 0.30 11.17 1.84
CA ASP A 279 1.47 10.40 1.41
C ASP A 279 1.15 8.92 1.22
N PHE A 280 0.87 8.52 -0.01
CA PHE A 280 0.64 7.12 -0.39
C PHE A 280 1.91 6.38 -0.82
N ARG A 281 3.09 6.92 -0.62
CA ARG A 281 4.32 6.20 -0.96
C ARG A 281 4.45 4.93 -0.13
N GLN A 282 5.02 3.90 -0.74
CA GLN A 282 5.16 2.59 -0.10
C GLN A 282 5.91 2.67 1.23
N GLU A 283 6.94 3.51 1.33
CA GLU A 283 7.66 3.73 2.57
C GLU A 283 6.75 4.21 3.71
N THR A 284 5.91 5.20 3.47
CA THR A 284 4.96 5.73 4.46
C THR A 284 3.91 4.69 4.81
N MET A 285 3.38 4.00 3.79
CA MET A 285 2.37 2.95 3.98
C MET A 285 2.94 1.79 4.80
N THR A 286 4.16 1.35 4.52
CA THR A 286 4.83 0.28 5.27
C THR A 286 5.04 0.69 6.73
N LYS A 287 5.62 1.86 6.99
CA LYS A 287 5.84 2.37 8.36
C LYS A 287 4.53 2.45 9.15
N LYS A 288 3.45 2.90 8.53
CA LYS A 288 2.14 2.96 9.20
C LYS A 288 1.54 1.58 9.43
N PHE A 289 1.70 0.67 8.49
CA PHE A 289 1.27 -0.72 8.65
C PHE A 289 1.95 -1.39 9.85
N LEU A 290 3.25 -1.19 10.01
CA LEU A 290 4.04 -1.73 11.13
C LEU A 290 3.59 -1.20 12.49
N ASN A 291 3.19 0.07 12.58
CA ASN A 291 2.63 0.62 13.80
C ASN A 291 1.36 -0.10 14.27
N TYR A 292 0.66 -0.84 13.41
CA TYR A 292 -0.51 -1.63 13.78
C TYR A 292 -0.15 -2.96 14.42
N PHE A 293 1.05 -3.52 14.14
CA PHE A 293 1.53 -4.75 14.78
C PHE A 293 2.06 -4.49 16.20
N SER A 294 2.47 -3.28 16.53
CA SER A 294 3.07 -2.89 17.82
C SER A 294 2.10 -2.82 19.01
N GLY A 295 1.28 -3.84 19.21
CA GLY A 295 0.36 -3.94 20.36
C GLY A 295 -0.92 -3.10 20.25
N ARG A 296 -1.04 -2.24 19.24
CA ARG A 296 -2.21 -1.41 18.95
C ARG A 296 -2.90 -1.84 17.66
N PHE A 297 -2.82 -3.12 17.31
CA PHE A 297 -3.45 -3.63 16.10
C PHE A 297 -4.93 -3.23 16.04
N ASN A 298 -5.29 -2.53 14.99
CA ASN A 298 -6.65 -2.13 14.70
C ASN A 298 -7.07 -2.72 13.35
N ARG A 299 -8.00 -3.66 13.37
CA ARG A 299 -8.49 -4.36 12.18
C ARG A 299 -9.01 -3.40 11.10
N LYS A 300 -9.73 -2.35 11.51
CA LYS A 300 -10.21 -1.32 10.57
C LYS A 300 -9.06 -0.72 9.77
N PHE A 301 -7.95 -0.39 10.42
CA PHE A 301 -6.79 0.17 9.76
C PHE A 301 -6.06 -0.84 8.88
N TYR A 302 -6.03 -2.12 9.28
CA TYR A 302 -5.51 -3.18 8.42
C TYR A 302 -6.30 -3.28 7.12
N CYS A 303 -7.63 -3.36 7.18
CA CYS A 303 -8.50 -3.40 6.00
C CYS A 303 -8.32 -2.15 5.11
N ILE A 304 -8.23 -0.97 5.72
CA ILE A 304 -7.97 0.28 5.00
C ILE A 304 -6.62 0.23 4.29
N ASN A 305 -5.58 -0.24 4.97
CA ASN A 305 -4.25 -0.34 4.38
C ASN A 305 -4.22 -1.33 3.21
N HIS A 306 -4.87 -2.50 3.36
CA HIS A 306 -5.01 -3.46 2.28
C HIS A 306 -5.73 -2.84 1.07
N PHE A 307 -6.87 -2.21 1.27
CA PHE A 307 -7.60 -1.50 0.22
C PHE A 307 -6.73 -0.44 -0.48
N ILE A 308 -5.96 0.36 0.28
CA ILE A 308 -5.07 1.37 -0.28
C ILE A 308 -3.92 0.71 -1.07
N ARG A 309 -3.36 -0.39 -0.60
CA ARG A 309 -2.33 -1.13 -1.35
C ARG A 309 -2.84 -1.62 -2.70
N GLU A 310 -4.04 -2.19 -2.73
CA GLU A 310 -4.68 -2.61 -4.00
C GLU A 310 -4.97 -1.41 -4.91
N PHE A 311 -5.46 -0.29 -4.35
CA PHE A 311 -5.62 0.97 -5.07
C PHE A 311 -4.29 1.43 -5.69
N LEU A 312 -3.17 1.41 -4.92
CA LEU A 312 -1.85 1.81 -5.41
C LEU A 312 -1.31 0.85 -6.48
N ALA A 313 -1.54 -0.44 -6.34
CA ALA A 313 -1.20 -1.42 -7.37
C ALA A 313 -1.97 -1.12 -8.67
N ASP A 314 -3.25 -0.80 -8.57
CA ASP A 314 -4.10 -0.49 -9.72
C ASP A 314 -3.69 0.81 -10.44
N ILE A 315 -3.27 1.85 -9.69
CA ILE A 315 -2.77 3.09 -10.31
C ILE A 315 -1.44 2.92 -11.03
N SER A 316 -0.66 1.90 -10.67
CA SER A 316 0.62 1.57 -11.30
C SER A 316 0.47 0.69 -12.53
N ARG A 317 -0.67 0.01 -12.69
CA ARG A 317 -0.92 -0.93 -13.78
C ARG A 317 -1.13 -0.18 -15.12
N PRO A 318 -0.47 -0.60 -16.21
CA PRO A 318 -0.78 -0.12 -17.55
C PRO A 318 -2.23 -0.45 -17.92
N ILE A 319 -2.93 0.47 -18.56
CA ILE A 319 -4.31 0.29 -19.01
C ILE A 319 -4.37 0.64 -20.50
N ASP A 320 -5.00 -0.25 -21.28
CA ASP A 320 -5.23 -0.03 -22.70
C ASP A 320 -6.12 1.18 -22.96
N GLU A 321 -5.85 1.91 -24.03
CA GLU A 321 -6.54 3.16 -24.34
C GLU A 321 -8.06 2.98 -24.43
N ASP A 322 -8.53 1.89 -24.98
CA ASP A 322 -9.97 1.60 -25.13
C ASP A 322 -10.68 1.34 -23.79
N SER A 323 -9.94 0.85 -22.79
CA SER A 323 -10.46 0.53 -21.44
C SER A 323 -10.41 1.70 -20.47
N GLN A 324 -9.64 2.75 -20.75
CA GLN A 324 -9.35 3.84 -19.82
C GLN A 324 -10.60 4.53 -19.26
N VAL A 325 -11.63 4.68 -20.06
CA VAL A 325 -12.86 5.37 -19.64
C VAL A 325 -13.53 4.67 -18.46
N LEU A 326 -13.51 3.35 -18.45
CA LEU A 326 -14.12 2.54 -17.40
C LEU A 326 -13.15 2.29 -16.24
N GLU A 327 -11.89 1.98 -16.59
CA GLU A 327 -10.86 1.60 -15.62
C GLU A 327 -10.42 2.76 -14.71
N TYR A 328 -10.52 4.01 -15.16
CA TYR A 328 -10.17 5.17 -14.36
C TYR A 328 -11.24 5.61 -13.36
N ILE A 329 -12.47 5.11 -13.46
CA ILE A 329 -13.59 5.53 -12.59
C ILE A 329 -13.27 5.36 -11.09
N PRO A 330 -12.78 4.21 -10.60
CA PRO A 330 -12.52 4.04 -9.17
C PRO A 330 -11.47 5.02 -8.64
N THR A 331 -10.41 5.24 -9.40
CA THR A 331 -9.32 6.15 -9.00
C THR A 331 -9.74 7.62 -9.07
N GLN A 332 -10.62 7.97 -10.01
CA GLN A 332 -11.23 9.31 -10.08
C GLN A 332 -12.13 9.57 -8.88
N ILE A 333 -12.98 8.62 -8.50
CA ILE A 333 -13.85 8.73 -7.33
C ILE A 333 -13.03 8.91 -6.05
N MET A 334 -11.93 8.13 -5.89
CA MET A 334 -11.03 8.29 -4.76
C MET A 334 -10.40 9.69 -4.72
N SER A 335 -9.96 10.19 -5.86
CA SER A 335 -9.35 11.52 -5.97
C SER A 335 -10.34 12.65 -5.65
N GLU A 336 -11.57 12.57 -6.16
CA GLU A 336 -12.63 13.52 -5.83
C GLU A 336 -13.00 13.49 -4.36
N TYR A 337 -13.02 12.29 -3.75
CA TYR A 337 -13.28 12.15 -2.33
C TYR A 337 -12.17 12.84 -1.50
N ILE A 338 -10.90 12.58 -1.82
CA ILE A 338 -9.75 13.22 -1.15
C ILE A 338 -9.87 14.76 -1.26
N TRP A 339 -10.14 15.27 -2.46
CA TRP A 339 -10.37 16.70 -2.66
C TRP A 339 -11.53 17.23 -1.81
N SER A 340 -12.66 16.50 -1.75
CA SER A 340 -13.85 16.91 -0.99
C SER A 340 -13.60 17.02 0.52
N LYS A 341 -12.58 16.35 1.04
CA LYS A 341 -12.15 16.41 2.45
C LYS A 341 -11.17 17.55 2.75
N GLY A 342 -10.87 18.38 1.76
CA GLY A 342 -10.04 19.58 1.91
C GLY A 342 -8.55 19.32 1.85
N TYR A 343 -8.13 18.19 1.29
CA TYR A 343 -6.74 17.93 0.94
C TYR A 343 -6.37 18.63 -0.38
N ASP A 344 -5.10 19.01 -0.50
CA ASP A 344 -4.59 19.71 -1.67
C ASP A 344 -4.09 18.79 -2.77
N GLY A 345 -3.87 17.52 -2.41
CA GLY A 345 -3.35 16.50 -3.31
C GLY A 345 -2.80 15.29 -2.58
N PHE A 346 -2.08 14.45 -3.31
CA PHE A 346 -1.42 13.27 -2.75
C PHE A 346 -0.15 12.89 -3.50
N LEU A 347 0.76 12.20 -2.79
CA LEU A 347 1.99 11.62 -3.32
C LEU A 347 1.79 10.13 -3.60
N PHE A 348 2.50 9.60 -4.58
CA PHE A 348 2.61 8.18 -4.85
C PHE A 348 3.91 7.86 -5.60
N ASP A 349 4.37 6.61 -5.49
CA ASP A 349 5.57 6.17 -6.15
C ASP A 349 5.38 6.04 -7.65
N SER A 350 6.41 6.38 -8.43
CA SER A 350 6.39 6.22 -9.88
C SER A 350 6.54 4.75 -10.26
N SER A 351 5.63 4.25 -11.11
CA SER A 351 5.73 2.90 -11.68
C SER A 351 6.78 2.78 -12.80
N VAL A 352 7.27 3.89 -13.30
CA VAL A 352 8.21 3.94 -14.44
C VAL A 352 9.62 4.37 -14.05
N ASN A 353 9.81 4.85 -12.80
CA ASN A 353 11.10 5.24 -12.27
C ASN A 353 11.26 4.77 -10.83
N ILE A 354 12.16 3.81 -10.60
CA ILE A 354 12.48 3.32 -9.25
C ILE A 354 12.91 4.50 -8.38
N ASN A 355 12.37 4.61 -7.18
CA ASN A 355 12.57 5.72 -6.23
C ASN A 355 12.05 7.09 -6.72
N GLY A 356 11.35 7.14 -7.85
CA GLY A 356 10.71 8.36 -8.33
C GLY A 356 9.39 8.61 -7.58
N THR A 357 9.12 9.85 -7.22
CA THR A 357 7.87 10.25 -6.57
C THR A 357 7.07 11.19 -7.46
N ASN A 358 5.78 10.92 -7.55
CA ASN A 358 4.81 11.76 -8.23
C ASN A 358 3.90 12.46 -7.24
N ILE A 359 3.38 13.63 -7.64
CA ILE A 359 2.36 14.38 -6.91
C ILE A 359 1.21 14.76 -7.82
N VAL A 360 -0.01 14.53 -7.33
CA VAL A 360 -1.23 15.09 -7.92
C VAL A 360 -1.66 16.28 -7.06
N LEU A 361 -1.89 17.44 -7.70
CA LEU A 361 -2.42 18.64 -7.08
C LEU A 361 -3.79 18.96 -7.65
N PHE A 362 -4.77 19.13 -6.80
CA PHE A 362 -6.14 19.44 -7.23
C PHE A 362 -6.28 20.88 -7.70
N GLU A 363 -5.55 21.81 -7.06
CA GLU A 363 -5.56 23.22 -7.35
C GLU A 363 -4.16 23.75 -7.71
N GLU A 364 -4.07 24.98 -8.23
CA GLU A 364 -2.80 25.63 -8.57
C GLU A 364 -2.11 26.21 -7.33
N LYS A 365 -1.69 25.32 -6.41
CA LYS A 365 -0.96 25.70 -5.19
C LYS A 365 0.56 25.65 -5.38
N TYR A 366 1.04 26.20 -6.46
CA TYR A 366 2.45 26.27 -6.82
C TYR A 366 2.75 27.55 -7.61
N GLN A 367 4.02 27.90 -7.70
CA GLN A 367 4.52 29.04 -8.46
C GLN A 367 5.52 28.56 -9.51
N TYR A 368 5.37 29.01 -10.75
CA TYR A 368 6.36 28.82 -11.79
C TYR A 368 7.68 29.49 -11.41
N LYS A 369 8.80 28.80 -11.70
CA LYS A 369 10.17 29.31 -11.45
C LYS A 369 10.95 29.47 -12.75
N GLU A 370 11.15 28.40 -13.48
CA GLU A 370 11.96 28.35 -14.68
C GLU A 370 11.55 27.18 -15.58
N HIS A 371 12.01 27.18 -16.81
CA HIS A 371 11.90 26.04 -17.70
C HIS A 371 13.13 25.89 -18.59
N GLY A 372 13.30 24.69 -19.14
CA GLY A 372 14.35 24.38 -20.11
C GLY A 372 13.80 23.54 -21.25
N HIS A 373 14.47 23.64 -22.41
CA HIS A 373 14.19 22.79 -23.56
C HIS A 373 15.28 21.73 -23.67
N TYR A 374 14.89 20.48 -23.86
CA TYR A 374 15.79 19.33 -23.87
C TYR A 374 15.47 18.46 -25.08
N LYS A 375 16.50 17.72 -25.52
CA LYS A 375 16.34 16.66 -26.50
C LYS A 375 16.73 15.34 -25.87
N ILE A 376 15.93 14.30 -26.08
CA ILE A 376 16.23 12.96 -25.59
C ILE A 376 17.31 12.34 -26.48
N VAL A 377 18.50 12.19 -25.95
CA VAL A 377 19.68 11.69 -26.67
C VAL A 377 19.99 10.23 -26.41
N ASP A 378 19.47 9.67 -25.29
CA ASP A 378 19.64 8.28 -24.91
C ASP A 378 18.46 7.79 -24.07
N ILE A 379 18.12 6.49 -24.20
CA ILE A 379 17.11 5.80 -23.42
C ILE A 379 17.67 4.44 -23.00
N ASN A 380 17.91 4.27 -21.71
CA ASN A 380 18.32 2.97 -21.16
C ASN A 380 17.11 2.04 -21.05
N LEU A 381 17.16 0.89 -21.75
CA LEU A 381 16.15 -0.14 -21.72
C LEU A 381 16.63 -1.37 -20.96
N THR A 382 15.84 -1.83 -20.01
CA THR A 382 16.06 -3.12 -19.35
C THR A 382 15.04 -4.11 -19.88
N LEU A 383 15.53 -5.24 -20.39
CA LEU A 383 14.68 -6.32 -20.93
C LEU A 383 14.51 -7.38 -19.85
N ARG A 384 13.26 -7.80 -19.62
CA ARG A 384 12.91 -8.97 -18.81
C ARG A 384 12.19 -9.97 -19.72
N LYS A 385 12.72 -11.20 -19.79
CA LYS A 385 12.05 -12.29 -20.50
C LYS A 385 10.83 -12.73 -19.65
N PHE A 386 9.70 -12.84 -20.30
CA PHE A 386 8.52 -13.51 -19.75
C PHE A 386 8.51 -14.91 -20.37
N ASP A 387 8.43 -15.95 -19.55
CA ASP A 387 8.24 -17.33 -19.98
C ASP A 387 6.76 -17.67 -20.00
#